data_507b7e46a9e2c5f3df2be194f2753137
#
_entry.id   507b7e46a9e2c5f3df2be194f2753137
#
_cell.length_a   1.000
_cell.length_b   1.000
_cell.length_c   1.000
_cell.angle_alpha   90.00
_cell.angle_beta   90.00
_cell.angle_gamma   90.00
#
_symmetry.space_group_name_H-M   'P 1'
#
loop_
_entity.id
_entity.type
_entity.pdbx_description
1 polymer ?
#
loop_
_entity_poly.entity_id
_entity_poly.type
_entity_poly.pdbx_seq_one_letter_code
_entity_poly.pdbx_strand_id
1 'polypeptide(L)'
;MGGRMRVVITSRGFAGKGEFQGSSSPNDPESILREAGFEVVNLSSAGFGAQSTENEIFEALKDADAAIVGLEPITESLIRRLPKLRAVTRRGIGYDSVDIDACRARGITVMRTTGAVEGAVAEHVMAYLLYFARRLDLQNQSMQSGHWERMAMPGLAGSTLGLIGFGGIGKEIARRAAPFGVRILYTCRHPDPAWETEFGVSYAPMDELLRESDAVSVNVPLTPATRGMIGEAELSLMKPDAVLINIARGPVVDAAAVRRHLDQGTLGGAAADVFDHEPCTDSPLMGSEKAVLTPHTASFTKRNAAGMNIRAARNIAEWARGTLDPKYVVK
;
A
#
# COMPACT_ATOMS: atom_id res chain seq x y z
N MET A 1 30.94 -14.68 -26.05
CA MET A 1 29.51 -14.45 -26.34
C MET A 1 28.82 -14.22 -25.01
N GLY A 2 28.50 -12.97 -24.65
CA GLY A 2 27.76 -12.65 -23.45
C GLY A 2 26.33 -13.17 -23.59
N GLY A 3 25.91 -14.09 -22.72
CA GLY A 3 24.53 -14.57 -22.69
C GLY A 3 23.54 -13.41 -22.48
N ARG A 4 22.35 -13.52 -23.03
CA ARG A 4 21.26 -12.56 -22.83
C ARG A 4 20.92 -12.52 -21.33
N MET A 5 20.79 -11.33 -20.74
CA MET A 5 20.36 -11.22 -19.33
C MET A 5 18.95 -11.80 -19.17
N ARG A 6 18.71 -12.50 -18.05
CA ARG A 6 17.42 -13.12 -17.76
C ARG A 6 16.67 -12.32 -16.69
N VAL A 7 15.41 -11.98 -17.00
CA VAL A 7 14.48 -11.41 -16.01
C VAL A 7 13.38 -12.43 -15.69
N VAL A 8 13.15 -12.66 -14.39
CA VAL A 8 12.11 -13.56 -13.90
C VAL A 8 11.01 -12.74 -13.23
N ILE A 9 9.76 -13.02 -13.60
CA ILE A 9 8.57 -12.37 -13.06
C ILE A 9 7.83 -13.38 -12.18
N THR A 10 7.84 -13.18 -10.87
CA THR A 10 7.08 -14.01 -9.90
C THR A 10 5.81 -13.32 -9.42
N SER A 11 5.73 -12.00 -9.54
CA SER A 11 4.60 -11.21 -9.06
C SER A 11 3.27 -11.62 -9.70
N ARG A 12 2.31 -12.10 -8.89
CA ARG A 12 0.95 -12.51 -9.32
C ARG A 12 0.20 -11.46 -10.13
N GLY A 13 0.51 -10.18 -9.94
CA GLY A 13 -0.12 -9.10 -10.69
C GLY A 13 0.13 -9.14 -12.20
N PHE A 14 1.04 -10.01 -12.68
CA PHE A 14 1.25 -10.28 -14.12
C PHE A 14 0.45 -11.48 -14.62
N ALA A 15 -0.20 -12.27 -13.75
CA ALA A 15 -0.93 -13.48 -14.15
C ALA A 15 -2.30 -13.21 -14.79
N GLY A 16 -2.88 -12.03 -14.60
CA GLY A 16 -4.18 -11.68 -15.16
C GLY A 16 -4.11 -11.42 -16.67
N LYS A 17 -5.08 -11.92 -17.43
CA LYS A 17 -5.33 -11.44 -18.80
C LYS A 17 -5.91 -10.02 -18.72
N GLY A 18 -5.06 -9.02 -18.44
CA GLY A 18 -5.40 -7.61 -18.57
C GLY A 18 -5.54 -7.25 -20.06
N GLU A 19 -6.11 -6.09 -20.35
CA GLU A 19 -6.28 -5.53 -21.71
C GLU A 19 -4.99 -5.45 -22.55
N PHE A 20 -3.83 -5.78 -21.94
CA PHE A 20 -2.49 -5.69 -22.53
C PHE A 20 -1.80 -7.04 -22.73
N GLN A 21 -2.37 -8.19 -22.35
CA GLN A 21 -1.76 -9.49 -22.61
C GLN A 21 -2.04 -9.96 -24.03
N GLY A 22 -0.98 -10.13 -24.79
CA GLY A 22 -1.02 -10.69 -26.17
C GLY A 22 -1.17 -9.65 -27.27
N SER A 23 -1.02 -8.36 -26.98
CA SER A 23 -0.91 -7.32 -27.98
C SER A 23 0.57 -6.93 -28.16
N SER A 24 1.01 -6.72 -29.39
CA SER A 24 2.25 -6.02 -29.74
C SER A 24 2.17 -4.52 -29.40
N SER A 25 1.52 -4.18 -28.29
CA SER A 25 1.41 -2.82 -27.80
C SER A 25 2.76 -2.35 -27.25
N PRO A 26 3.24 -1.14 -27.57
CA PRO A 26 4.46 -0.58 -27.00
C PRO A 26 4.40 -0.40 -25.48
N ASN A 27 3.26 -0.69 -24.86
CA ASN A 27 3.05 -0.69 -23.41
C ASN A 27 2.90 -2.10 -22.82
N ASP A 28 3.09 -3.17 -23.59
CA ASP A 28 3.11 -4.51 -23.02
C ASP A 28 4.37 -4.70 -22.16
N PRO A 29 4.23 -5.06 -20.85
CA PRO A 29 5.38 -5.16 -19.96
C PRO A 29 6.46 -6.14 -20.38
N GLU A 30 6.09 -7.30 -20.97
CA GLU A 30 7.05 -8.27 -21.44
C GLU A 30 7.75 -7.81 -22.72
N SER A 31 7.06 -7.11 -23.61
CA SER A 31 7.66 -6.50 -24.79
C SER A 31 8.71 -5.45 -24.41
N ILE A 32 8.43 -4.59 -23.43
CA ILE A 32 9.39 -3.62 -22.88
C ILE A 32 10.69 -4.32 -22.43
N LEU A 33 10.57 -5.46 -21.74
CA LEU A 33 11.72 -6.23 -21.26
C LEU A 33 12.48 -6.90 -22.39
N ARG A 34 11.78 -7.50 -23.37
CA ARG A 34 12.39 -8.13 -24.54
C ARG A 34 13.13 -7.12 -25.43
N GLU A 35 12.55 -5.93 -25.64
CA GLU A 35 13.17 -4.81 -26.37
C GLU A 35 14.39 -4.26 -25.64
N ALA A 36 14.43 -4.34 -24.31
CA ALA A 36 15.60 -4.01 -23.50
C ALA A 36 16.69 -5.09 -23.52
N GLY A 37 16.50 -6.20 -24.26
CA GLY A 37 17.48 -7.25 -24.43
C GLY A 37 17.37 -8.41 -23.46
N PHE A 38 16.32 -8.52 -22.66
CA PHE A 38 16.15 -9.62 -21.71
C PHE A 38 15.52 -10.88 -22.33
N GLU A 39 15.93 -12.04 -21.83
CA GLU A 39 15.14 -13.26 -21.84
C GLU A 39 14.11 -13.14 -20.71
N VAL A 40 12.82 -13.20 -21.04
CA VAL A 40 11.73 -13.03 -20.05
C VAL A 40 11.16 -14.39 -19.68
N VAL A 41 11.21 -14.71 -18.37
CA VAL A 41 10.59 -15.90 -17.78
C VAL A 41 9.45 -15.43 -16.88
N ASN A 42 8.21 -15.64 -17.32
CA ASN A 42 7.03 -15.24 -16.56
C ASN A 42 6.45 -16.43 -15.77
N LEU A 43 6.63 -16.40 -14.45
CA LEU A 43 6.15 -17.38 -13.49
C LEU A 43 4.99 -16.82 -12.62
N SER A 44 4.39 -15.73 -13.04
CA SER A 44 3.36 -15.03 -12.24
C SER A 44 2.12 -15.89 -11.90
N SER A 45 1.83 -16.91 -12.74
CA SER A 45 0.74 -17.86 -12.50
C SER A 45 1.10 -19.02 -11.55
N ALA A 46 2.37 -19.13 -11.13
CA ALA A 46 2.84 -20.23 -10.25
C ALA A 46 2.44 -20.04 -8.78
N GLY A 47 1.80 -18.93 -8.43
CA GLY A 47 1.22 -18.74 -7.09
C GLY A 47 2.17 -18.17 -6.04
N PHE A 48 3.31 -17.59 -6.42
CA PHE A 48 4.23 -16.94 -5.48
C PHE A 48 3.57 -15.83 -4.65
N GLY A 49 4.01 -15.63 -3.41
CA GLY A 49 3.49 -14.62 -2.50
C GLY A 49 4.15 -14.66 -1.12
N ALA A 50 3.55 -14.00 -0.13
CA ALA A 50 4.10 -13.90 1.22
C ALA A 50 4.33 -15.27 1.92
N GLN A 51 3.58 -16.30 1.52
CA GLN A 51 3.68 -17.66 2.06
C GLN A 51 4.69 -18.55 1.30
N SER A 52 5.32 -18.06 0.25
CA SER A 52 6.29 -18.82 -0.52
C SER A 52 7.52 -19.12 0.31
N THR A 53 7.95 -20.38 0.26
CA THR A 53 9.18 -20.82 0.92
C THR A 53 10.42 -20.31 0.21
N GLU A 54 11.52 -20.18 0.95
CA GLU A 54 12.80 -19.76 0.37
C GLU A 54 13.25 -20.66 -0.77
N ASN A 55 13.00 -21.96 -0.69
CA ASN A 55 13.40 -22.92 -1.74
C ASN A 55 12.57 -22.74 -3.01
N GLU A 56 11.28 -22.50 -2.93
CA GLU A 56 10.44 -22.20 -4.11
C GLU A 56 10.93 -20.95 -4.82
N ILE A 57 11.23 -19.88 -4.05
CA ILE A 57 11.74 -18.63 -4.61
C ILE A 57 13.13 -18.82 -5.20
N PHE A 58 14.00 -19.61 -4.53
CA PHE A 58 15.34 -19.93 -5.04
C PHE A 58 15.25 -20.63 -6.40
N GLU A 59 14.44 -21.68 -6.51
CA GLU A 59 14.29 -22.42 -7.77
C GLU A 59 13.78 -21.51 -8.91
N ALA A 60 12.92 -20.57 -8.60
CA ALA A 60 12.44 -19.59 -9.58
C ALA A 60 13.53 -18.60 -10.01
N LEU A 61 14.39 -18.15 -9.08
CA LEU A 61 15.32 -17.03 -9.30
C LEU A 61 16.78 -17.43 -9.51
N LYS A 62 17.17 -18.72 -9.36
CA LYS A 62 18.58 -19.17 -9.36
C LYS A 62 19.39 -18.77 -10.59
N ASP A 63 18.74 -18.56 -11.72
CA ASP A 63 19.38 -18.13 -12.98
C ASP A 63 19.03 -16.70 -13.40
N ALA A 64 18.33 -15.94 -12.55
CA ALA A 64 17.91 -14.60 -12.85
C ALA A 64 19.03 -13.57 -12.68
N ASP A 65 19.20 -12.67 -13.65
CA ASP A 65 19.99 -11.44 -13.50
C ASP A 65 19.14 -10.33 -12.88
N ALA A 66 17.83 -10.34 -13.15
CA ALA A 66 16.86 -9.40 -12.59
C ALA A 66 15.55 -10.10 -12.23
N ALA A 67 14.83 -9.57 -11.24
CA ALA A 67 13.54 -10.10 -10.81
C ALA A 67 12.46 -9.02 -10.67
N ILE A 68 11.23 -9.36 -11.04
CA ILE A 68 10.03 -8.57 -10.70
C ILE A 68 9.21 -9.38 -9.72
N VAL A 69 9.19 -8.91 -8.46
CA VAL A 69 8.62 -9.64 -7.33
C VAL A 69 7.34 -8.98 -6.81
N GLY A 70 6.48 -9.76 -6.16
CA GLY A 70 5.31 -9.30 -5.44
C GLY A 70 5.59 -9.16 -3.94
N LEU A 71 4.94 -10.02 -3.14
CA LEU A 71 5.05 -10.05 -1.67
C LEU A 71 5.99 -11.16 -1.18
N GLU A 72 6.66 -11.86 -2.09
CA GLU A 72 7.59 -12.95 -1.77
C GLU A 72 8.74 -12.44 -0.90
N PRO A 73 9.15 -13.20 0.14
CA PRO A 73 10.27 -12.80 1.00
C PRO A 73 11.61 -12.96 0.27
N ILE A 74 12.29 -11.85 0.02
CA ILE A 74 13.65 -11.80 -0.52
C ILE A 74 14.60 -11.56 0.64
N THR A 75 14.94 -12.63 1.33
CA THR A 75 15.73 -12.64 2.57
C THR A 75 17.24 -12.60 2.30
N GLU A 76 18.03 -12.25 3.31
CA GLU A 76 19.49 -12.30 3.23
C GLU A 76 19.99 -13.71 2.85
N SER A 77 19.41 -14.78 3.44
CA SER A 77 19.77 -16.17 3.15
C SER A 77 19.51 -16.52 1.68
N LEU A 78 18.37 -16.12 1.14
CA LEU A 78 18.05 -16.29 -0.28
C LEU A 78 19.03 -15.51 -1.19
N ILE A 79 19.29 -14.24 -0.88
CA ILE A 79 20.20 -13.37 -1.63
C ILE A 79 21.59 -13.99 -1.74
N ARG A 80 22.11 -14.61 -0.68
CA ARG A 80 23.42 -15.28 -0.69
C ARG A 80 23.47 -16.45 -1.70
N ARG A 81 22.35 -17.12 -1.97
CA ARG A 81 22.20 -18.24 -2.90
C ARG A 81 21.99 -17.80 -4.36
N LEU A 82 21.77 -16.50 -4.63
CA LEU A 82 21.46 -15.97 -5.95
C LEU A 82 22.64 -15.13 -6.51
N PRO A 83 23.77 -15.76 -6.93
CA PRO A 83 24.99 -15.03 -7.29
C PRO A 83 24.84 -14.16 -8.53
N LYS A 84 23.90 -14.46 -9.44
CA LYS A 84 23.67 -13.72 -10.68
C LYS A 84 22.73 -12.51 -10.50
N LEU A 85 21.92 -12.47 -9.42
CA LEU A 85 20.91 -11.44 -9.23
C LEU A 85 21.56 -10.08 -8.98
N ARG A 86 21.18 -9.08 -9.79
CA ARG A 86 21.72 -7.71 -9.77
C ARG A 86 20.65 -6.64 -9.60
N ALA A 87 19.39 -6.96 -9.88
CA ALA A 87 18.27 -6.03 -9.76
C ALA A 87 16.99 -6.72 -9.30
N VAL A 88 16.27 -6.08 -8.41
CA VAL A 88 14.94 -6.50 -7.96
C VAL A 88 13.97 -5.33 -8.09
N THR A 89 12.88 -5.50 -8.80
CA THR A 89 11.77 -4.55 -8.78
C THR A 89 10.61 -5.12 -7.99
N ARG A 90 10.28 -4.47 -6.89
CA ARG A 90 9.05 -4.76 -6.16
C ARG A 90 7.87 -4.12 -6.91
N ARG A 91 6.88 -4.93 -7.29
CA ARG A 91 5.62 -4.45 -7.88
C ARG A 91 4.71 -3.87 -6.80
N GLY A 92 4.88 -2.61 -6.50
CA GLY A 92 4.21 -1.86 -5.44
C GLY A 92 5.15 -0.84 -4.81
N ILE A 93 4.68 -0.14 -3.78
CA ILE A 93 5.46 0.87 -3.05
C ILE A 93 6.16 0.25 -1.82
N GLY A 94 5.48 -0.61 -1.07
CA GLY A 94 6.04 -1.27 0.09
C GLY A 94 7.13 -2.27 -0.32
N TYR A 95 8.20 -2.35 0.44
CA TYR A 95 9.36 -3.20 0.17
C TYR A 95 9.82 -4.00 1.40
N ASP A 96 8.97 -4.08 2.40
CA ASP A 96 9.19 -4.77 3.67
C ASP A 96 9.43 -6.29 3.52
N SER A 97 9.08 -6.88 2.37
CA SER A 97 9.41 -8.27 2.01
C SER A 97 10.83 -8.43 1.43
N VAL A 98 11.59 -7.36 1.21
CA VAL A 98 12.93 -7.39 0.62
C VAL A 98 13.95 -6.91 1.63
N ASP A 99 14.98 -7.70 1.91
CA ASP A 99 16.11 -7.32 2.75
C ASP A 99 16.99 -6.32 1.99
N ILE A 100 16.77 -5.03 2.27
CA ILE A 100 17.44 -3.92 1.58
C ILE A 100 18.94 -3.88 1.90
N ASP A 101 19.31 -4.16 3.15
CA ASP A 101 20.70 -4.09 3.58
C ASP A 101 21.53 -5.23 2.96
N ALA A 102 20.97 -6.44 2.92
CA ALA A 102 21.58 -7.56 2.23
C ALA A 102 21.70 -7.32 0.71
N CYS A 103 20.67 -6.76 0.08
CA CYS A 103 20.73 -6.36 -1.32
C CYS A 103 21.84 -5.34 -1.57
N ARG A 104 21.93 -4.29 -0.75
CA ARG A 104 22.95 -3.26 -0.84
C ARG A 104 24.36 -3.82 -0.67
N ALA A 105 24.58 -4.69 0.31
CA ALA A 105 25.86 -5.36 0.55
C ALA A 105 26.35 -6.20 -0.64
N ARG A 106 25.40 -6.70 -1.46
CA ARG A 106 25.66 -7.48 -2.68
C ARG A 106 25.63 -6.65 -3.96
N GLY A 107 25.44 -5.33 -3.88
CA GLY A 107 25.32 -4.46 -5.05
C GLY A 107 24.05 -4.70 -5.89
N ILE A 108 23.01 -5.27 -5.30
CA ILE A 108 21.73 -5.48 -5.96
C ILE A 108 20.89 -4.21 -5.86
N THR A 109 20.48 -3.68 -7.00
CA THR A 109 19.60 -2.49 -7.05
C THR A 109 18.17 -2.91 -6.75
N VAL A 110 17.58 -2.35 -5.69
CA VAL A 110 16.16 -2.56 -5.37
C VAL A 110 15.33 -1.37 -5.83
N MET A 111 14.27 -1.65 -6.56
CA MET A 111 13.36 -0.67 -7.14
C MET A 111 11.91 -0.91 -6.74
N ARG A 112 11.08 0.13 -6.85
CA ARG A 112 9.63 0.08 -6.55
C ARG A 112 8.83 0.87 -7.58
N THR A 113 7.51 0.64 -7.64
CA THR A 113 6.63 1.28 -8.62
C THR A 113 5.95 2.54 -8.07
N THR A 114 6.74 3.46 -7.49
CA THR A 114 6.26 4.76 -7.00
C THR A 114 5.57 5.55 -8.12
N GLY A 115 4.51 6.29 -7.80
CA GLY A 115 3.72 7.06 -8.75
C GLY A 115 2.59 6.27 -9.43
N ALA A 116 2.55 4.94 -9.23
CA ALA A 116 1.57 4.08 -9.88
C ALA A 116 0.37 3.70 -8.98
N VAL A 117 0.46 3.90 -7.66
CA VAL A 117 -0.57 3.40 -6.73
C VAL A 117 -1.18 4.47 -5.82
N GLU A 118 -0.50 5.58 -5.60
CA GLU A 118 -0.86 6.59 -4.60
C GLU A 118 -2.28 7.13 -4.81
N GLY A 119 -2.64 7.38 -6.07
CA GLY A 119 -3.97 7.88 -6.43
C GLY A 119 -5.10 6.90 -6.08
N ALA A 120 -4.94 5.60 -6.37
CA ALA A 120 -5.96 4.61 -6.06
C ALA A 120 -6.07 4.34 -4.55
N VAL A 121 -4.92 4.31 -3.84
CA VAL A 121 -4.94 4.18 -2.37
C VAL A 121 -5.67 5.38 -1.75
N ALA A 122 -5.43 6.59 -2.25
CA ALA A 122 -6.15 7.77 -1.78
C ALA A 122 -7.66 7.71 -2.09
N GLU A 123 -8.06 7.22 -3.27
CA GLU A 123 -9.47 6.95 -3.59
C GLU A 123 -10.11 5.96 -2.60
N HIS A 124 -9.37 4.92 -2.22
CA HIS A 124 -9.85 3.93 -1.26
C HIS A 124 -10.03 4.54 0.13
N VAL A 125 -9.10 5.40 0.58
CA VAL A 125 -9.26 6.16 1.84
C VAL A 125 -10.47 7.07 1.78
N MET A 126 -10.70 7.77 0.66
CA MET A 126 -11.91 8.58 0.47
C MET A 126 -13.19 7.74 0.53
N ALA A 127 -13.17 6.50 -0.02
CA ALA A 127 -14.29 5.58 0.08
C ALA A 127 -14.58 5.19 1.55
N TYR A 128 -13.56 4.91 2.35
CA TYR A 128 -13.74 4.66 3.79
C TYR A 128 -14.28 5.89 4.52
N LEU A 129 -13.73 7.09 4.27
CA LEU A 129 -14.21 8.33 4.88
C LEU A 129 -15.69 8.56 4.56
N LEU A 130 -16.08 8.40 3.30
CA LEU A 130 -17.48 8.54 2.87
C LEU A 130 -18.39 7.44 3.40
N TYR A 131 -17.87 6.21 3.54
CA TYR A 131 -18.60 5.11 4.17
C TYR A 131 -19.03 5.48 5.60
N PHE A 132 -18.10 5.92 6.44
CA PHE A 132 -18.41 6.30 7.83
C PHE A 132 -19.22 7.59 7.91
N ALA A 133 -18.91 8.57 7.06
CA ALA A 133 -19.62 9.85 7.06
C ALA A 133 -21.08 9.74 6.58
N ARG A 134 -21.43 8.77 5.75
CA ARG A 134 -22.74 8.69 5.11
C ARG A 134 -23.52 7.40 5.38
N ARG A 135 -22.86 6.33 5.82
CA ARG A 135 -23.47 5.02 6.14
C ARG A 135 -24.55 4.60 5.12
N LEU A 136 -24.19 4.66 3.84
CA LEU A 136 -25.10 4.26 2.76
C LEU A 136 -25.50 2.79 2.84
N ASP A 137 -24.68 1.95 3.46
CA ASP A 137 -24.95 0.57 3.80
C ASP A 137 -26.22 0.43 4.64
N LEU A 138 -26.28 1.13 5.79
CA LEU A 138 -27.42 1.11 6.69
C LEU A 138 -28.68 1.69 6.04
N GLN A 139 -28.55 2.82 5.35
CA GLN A 139 -29.65 3.46 4.68
C GLN A 139 -30.25 2.57 3.59
N ASN A 140 -29.37 1.93 2.79
CA ASN A 140 -29.80 0.98 1.76
C ASN A 140 -30.46 -0.26 2.37
N GLN A 141 -29.90 -0.81 3.46
CA GLN A 141 -30.47 -1.96 4.17
C GLN A 141 -31.88 -1.63 4.70
N SER A 142 -32.07 -0.48 5.33
CA SER A 142 -33.38 -0.02 5.79
C SER A 142 -34.39 0.04 4.64
N MET A 143 -34.03 0.69 3.53
CA MET A 143 -34.90 0.78 2.35
C MET A 143 -35.21 -0.58 1.73
N GLN A 144 -34.24 -1.48 1.59
CA GLN A 144 -34.46 -2.83 1.05
C GLN A 144 -35.34 -3.68 1.96
N SER A 145 -35.39 -3.39 3.27
CA SER A 145 -36.27 -4.04 4.25
C SER A 145 -37.67 -3.40 4.33
N GLY A 146 -37.95 -2.43 3.46
CA GLY A 146 -39.24 -1.74 3.41
C GLY A 146 -39.46 -0.67 4.48
N HIS A 147 -38.38 -0.25 5.16
CA HIS A 147 -38.41 0.81 6.16
C HIS A 147 -38.00 2.15 5.54
N TRP A 148 -38.72 3.21 5.89
CA TRP A 148 -38.43 4.59 5.48
C TRP A 148 -37.85 5.37 6.66
N GLU A 149 -36.61 5.05 7.04
CA GLU A 149 -35.93 5.70 8.16
C GLU A 149 -34.98 6.80 7.68
N ARG A 150 -35.20 8.04 8.16
CA ARG A 150 -34.32 9.19 7.88
C ARG A 150 -33.30 9.32 8.99
N MET A 151 -32.06 8.87 8.73
CA MET A 151 -30.95 8.92 9.68
C MET A 151 -30.10 10.16 9.43
N ALA A 152 -29.85 10.96 10.47
CA ALA A 152 -28.89 12.07 10.40
C ALA A 152 -27.47 11.48 10.45
N MET A 153 -26.63 11.83 9.46
CA MET A 153 -25.25 11.35 9.36
C MET A 153 -24.26 12.50 9.61
N PRO A 154 -23.04 12.24 10.12
CA PRO A 154 -22.06 13.29 10.44
C PRO A 154 -21.70 14.16 9.26
N GLY A 155 -21.55 13.59 8.05
CA GLY A 155 -20.98 14.28 6.89
C GLY A 155 -19.46 14.44 6.97
N LEU A 156 -18.83 14.98 5.92
CA LEU A 156 -17.39 15.28 5.91
C LEU A 156 -17.09 16.76 6.08
N ALA A 157 -17.94 17.64 5.56
CA ALA A 157 -17.69 19.09 5.63
C ALA A 157 -17.56 19.56 7.09
N GLY A 158 -16.49 20.29 7.38
CA GLY A 158 -16.19 20.80 8.72
C GLY A 158 -15.52 19.80 9.65
N SER A 159 -15.33 18.51 9.26
CA SER A 159 -14.56 17.55 10.04
C SER A 159 -13.05 17.77 9.91
N THR A 160 -12.29 17.18 10.82
CA THR A 160 -10.82 17.18 10.81
C THR A 160 -10.29 15.79 10.43
N LEU A 161 -9.45 15.74 9.38
CA LEU A 161 -8.74 14.54 8.94
C LEU A 161 -7.28 14.60 9.35
N GLY A 162 -6.82 13.66 10.17
CA GLY A 162 -5.43 13.47 10.55
C GLY A 162 -4.71 12.51 9.60
N LEU A 163 -3.56 12.91 9.07
CA LEU A 163 -2.72 12.08 8.19
C LEU A 163 -1.41 11.75 8.91
N ILE A 164 -1.26 10.52 9.38
CA ILE A 164 -0.02 10.02 9.95
C ILE A 164 0.85 9.50 8.81
N GLY A 165 1.88 10.29 8.45
CA GLY A 165 2.69 10.12 7.26
C GLY A 165 2.19 10.95 6.07
N PHE A 166 3.03 11.91 5.62
CA PHE A 166 2.72 12.84 4.53
C PHE A 166 3.64 12.64 3.31
N GLY A 167 3.77 11.36 2.91
CA GLY A 167 4.41 10.95 1.65
C GLY A 167 3.47 11.07 0.45
N GLY A 168 3.77 10.37 -0.65
CA GLY A 168 2.97 10.40 -1.87
C GLY A 168 1.48 10.07 -1.64
N ILE A 169 1.18 9.06 -0.81
CA ILE A 169 -0.21 8.68 -0.47
C ILE A 169 -0.90 9.79 0.34
N GLY A 170 -0.25 10.28 1.41
CA GLY A 170 -0.84 11.35 2.24
C GLY A 170 -1.15 12.62 1.43
N LYS A 171 -0.26 13.01 0.52
CA LYS A 171 -0.47 14.14 -0.39
C LYS A 171 -1.64 13.92 -1.35
N GLU A 172 -1.78 12.71 -1.89
CA GLU A 172 -2.90 12.37 -2.76
C GLU A 172 -4.24 12.28 -2.01
N ILE A 173 -4.23 11.87 -0.73
CA ILE A 173 -5.41 11.94 0.14
C ILE A 173 -5.78 13.40 0.37
N ALA A 174 -4.82 14.26 0.74
CA ALA A 174 -5.07 15.68 0.99
C ALA A 174 -5.70 16.36 -0.23
N ARG A 175 -5.16 16.16 -1.43
CA ARG A 175 -5.73 16.72 -2.68
C ARG A 175 -7.19 16.32 -2.92
N ARG A 176 -7.57 15.07 -2.56
CA ARG A 176 -8.92 14.55 -2.77
C ARG A 176 -9.88 14.96 -1.65
N ALA A 177 -9.37 15.07 -0.41
CA ALA A 177 -10.19 15.40 0.74
C ALA A 177 -10.50 16.91 0.85
N ALA A 178 -9.54 17.79 0.49
CA ALA A 178 -9.71 19.24 0.61
C ALA A 178 -11.00 19.78 -0.04
N PRO A 179 -11.43 19.35 -1.26
CA PRO A 179 -12.68 19.84 -1.86
C PRO A 179 -13.95 19.46 -1.08
N PHE A 180 -13.89 18.53 -0.13
CA PHE A 180 -15.01 18.19 0.73
C PHE A 180 -15.17 19.13 1.93
N GLY A 181 -14.29 20.13 2.06
CA GLY A 181 -14.35 21.11 3.14
C GLY A 181 -13.89 20.53 4.49
N VAL A 182 -12.96 19.57 4.49
CA VAL A 182 -12.33 19.03 5.69
C VAL A 182 -11.10 19.85 6.07
N ARG A 183 -10.85 20.04 7.37
CA ARG A 183 -9.57 20.52 7.88
C ARG A 183 -8.59 19.35 7.89
N ILE A 184 -7.37 19.54 7.36
CA ILE A 184 -6.40 18.45 7.25
C ILE A 184 -5.20 18.75 8.14
N LEU A 185 -4.94 17.88 9.11
CA LEU A 185 -3.73 17.84 9.92
C LEU A 185 -2.80 16.76 9.40
N TYR A 186 -1.49 17.00 9.43
CA TYR A 186 -0.52 15.94 9.14
C TYR A 186 0.62 15.89 10.15
N THR A 187 1.17 14.71 10.32
CA THR A 187 2.43 14.51 11.05
C THR A 187 3.38 13.65 10.23
N CYS A 188 4.67 13.98 10.28
CA CYS A 188 5.74 13.20 9.64
C CYS A 188 7.09 13.53 10.27
N ARG A 189 8.12 12.74 9.94
CA ARG A 189 9.49 12.93 10.48
C ARG A 189 10.17 14.24 10.02
N HIS A 190 9.85 14.70 8.81
CA HIS A 190 10.48 15.88 8.19
C HIS A 190 9.36 16.72 7.57
N PRO A 191 8.70 17.57 8.36
CA PRO A 191 7.67 18.46 7.87
C PRO A 191 8.29 19.53 6.95
N ASP A 192 7.53 19.96 5.95
CA ASP A 192 7.91 21.00 5.02
C ASP A 192 6.81 22.07 4.97
N PRO A 193 7.05 23.30 5.40
CA PRO A 193 6.07 24.37 5.39
C PRO A 193 5.49 24.67 3.98
N ALA A 194 6.22 24.35 2.90
CA ALA A 194 5.71 24.49 1.56
C ALA A 194 4.46 23.63 1.31
N TRP A 195 4.34 22.48 1.96
CA TRP A 195 3.18 21.61 1.83
C TRP A 195 1.91 22.21 2.43
N GLU A 196 2.03 23.04 3.46
CA GLU A 196 0.87 23.72 4.05
C GLU A 196 0.19 24.64 3.05
N THR A 197 0.99 25.36 2.28
CA THR A 197 0.48 26.22 1.20
C THR A 197 0.00 25.41 0.00
N GLU A 198 0.77 24.39 -0.44
CA GLU A 198 0.46 23.59 -1.65
C GLU A 198 -0.80 22.75 -1.48
N PHE A 199 -1.00 22.15 -0.29
CA PHE A 199 -2.07 21.16 -0.06
C PHE A 199 -3.19 21.66 0.86
N GLY A 200 -3.06 22.86 1.46
CA GLY A 200 -4.03 23.37 2.43
C GLY A 200 -4.08 22.54 3.71
N VAL A 201 -2.92 22.08 4.20
CA VAL A 201 -2.78 21.23 5.39
C VAL A 201 -2.03 21.96 6.48
N SER A 202 -2.11 21.49 7.73
CA SER A 202 -1.33 22.02 8.85
C SER A 202 -0.57 20.91 9.56
N TYR A 203 0.70 21.16 9.88
CA TYR A 203 1.48 20.25 10.70
C TYR A 203 0.95 20.25 12.14
N ALA A 204 0.84 19.05 12.74
CA ALA A 204 0.55 18.88 14.15
C ALA A 204 1.41 17.73 14.72
N PRO A 205 1.91 17.86 15.97
CA PRO A 205 2.46 16.72 16.69
C PRO A 205 1.44 15.58 16.78
N MET A 206 1.92 14.33 16.93
CA MET A 206 1.07 13.13 16.93
C MET A 206 -0.11 13.24 17.89
N ASP A 207 0.17 13.60 19.13
CA ASP A 207 -0.86 13.67 20.18
C ASP A 207 -1.95 14.70 19.88
N GLU A 208 -1.57 15.86 19.33
CA GLU A 208 -2.50 16.91 18.93
C GLU A 208 -3.36 16.44 17.75
N LEU A 209 -2.70 15.85 16.74
CA LEU A 209 -3.39 15.27 15.58
C LEU A 209 -4.45 14.27 16.02
N LEU A 210 -4.11 13.34 16.93
CA LEU A 210 -5.03 12.30 17.40
C LEU A 210 -6.23 12.91 18.18
N ARG A 211 -5.98 13.92 19.02
CA ARG A 211 -7.07 14.57 19.81
C ARG A 211 -8.01 15.40 18.96
N GLU A 212 -7.51 16.03 17.91
CA GLU A 212 -8.31 16.95 17.10
C GLU A 212 -9.03 16.28 15.92
N SER A 213 -8.60 15.09 15.51
CA SER A 213 -9.12 14.44 14.32
C SER A 213 -10.44 13.70 14.56
N ASP A 214 -11.36 13.85 13.60
CA ASP A 214 -12.58 13.06 13.49
C ASP A 214 -12.34 11.77 12.68
N ALA A 215 -11.31 11.77 11.84
CA ALA A 215 -10.79 10.57 11.16
C ALA A 215 -9.28 10.64 11.10
N VAL A 216 -8.61 9.49 11.28
CA VAL A 216 -7.15 9.37 11.20
C VAL A 216 -6.79 8.32 10.16
N SER A 217 -5.94 8.68 9.19
CA SER A 217 -5.40 7.74 8.21
C SER A 217 -3.91 7.51 8.45
N VAL A 218 -3.54 6.22 8.59
CA VAL A 218 -2.16 5.79 8.83
C VAL A 218 -1.52 5.45 7.47
N ASN A 219 -0.45 6.19 7.10
CA ASN A 219 0.17 6.15 5.77
C ASN A 219 1.71 5.99 5.85
N VAL A 220 2.23 5.46 6.96
CA VAL A 220 3.67 5.28 7.19
C VAL A 220 4.15 3.90 6.71
N PRO A 221 5.42 3.74 6.30
CA PRO A 221 5.98 2.42 6.05
C PRO A 221 6.14 1.64 7.36
N LEU A 222 6.13 0.30 7.27
CA LEU A 222 6.48 -0.56 8.39
C LEU A 222 8.00 -0.55 8.59
N THR A 223 8.42 -0.13 9.77
CA THR A 223 9.82 -0.10 10.23
C THR A 223 9.84 -0.50 11.71
N PRO A 224 11.01 -0.76 12.31
CA PRO A 224 11.08 -0.96 13.77
C PRO A 224 10.48 0.19 14.58
N ALA A 225 10.58 1.44 14.08
CA ALA A 225 10.05 2.63 14.75
C ALA A 225 8.53 2.84 14.58
N THR A 226 7.92 2.22 13.57
CA THR A 226 6.48 2.37 13.29
C THR A 226 5.66 1.12 13.62
N ARG A 227 6.31 0.03 13.99
CA ARG A 227 5.65 -1.18 14.48
C ARG A 227 4.96 -0.89 15.80
N GLY A 228 3.66 -1.14 15.88
CA GLY A 228 2.82 -0.87 17.06
C GLY A 228 2.68 0.62 17.37
N MET A 229 2.93 1.50 16.38
CA MET A 229 2.87 2.96 16.56
C MET A 229 1.49 3.43 17.02
N ILE A 230 0.42 2.76 16.64
CA ILE A 230 -0.94 3.04 17.09
C ILE A 230 -1.39 1.89 17.98
N GLY A 231 -1.27 2.08 19.28
CA GLY A 231 -1.69 1.16 20.33
C GLY A 231 -2.70 1.77 21.27
N GLU A 232 -2.84 1.20 22.46
CA GLU A 232 -3.81 1.60 23.49
C GLU A 232 -3.65 3.09 23.88
N ALA A 233 -2.41 3.58 24.03
CA ALA A 233 -2.14 4.95 24.42
C ALA A 233 -2.61 5.95 23.35
N GLU A 234 -2.29 5.69 22.09
CA GLU A 234 -2.67 6.54 20.97
C GLU A 234 -4.17 6.51 20.71
N LEU A 235 -4.79 5.33 20.80
CA LEU A 235 -6.25 5.17 20.67
C LEU A 235 -7.01 5.93 21.76
N SER A 236 -6.48 5.95 22.98
CA SER A 236 -7.07 6.69 24.11
C SER A 236 -7.03 8.21 23.94
N LEU A 237 -6.21 8.73 23.03
CA LEU A 237 -6.18 10.16 22.69
C LEU A 237 -7.23 10.54 21.65
N MET A 238 -7.75 9.58 20.90
CA MET A 238 -8.73 9.84 19.85
C MET A 238 -10.11 10.20 20.41
N LYS A 239 -10.90 10.92 19.63
CA LYS A 239 -12.30 11.23 19.98
C LYS A 239 -13.13 9.93 19.99
N PRO A 240 -14.13 9.80 20.87
CA PRO A 240 -14.98 8.59 20.94
C PRO A 240 -15.70 8.26 19.62
N ASP A 241 -16.02 9.26 18.82
CA ASP A 241 -16.69 9.10 17.53
C ASP A 241 -15.72 9.06 16.35
N ALA A 242 -14.39 9.13 16.61
CA ALA A 242 -13.39 9.15 15.56
C ALA A 242 -13.28 7.82 14.84
N VAL A 243 -12.79 7.88 13.60
CA VAL A 243 -12.54 6.71 12.73
C VAL A 243 -11.04 6.54 12.52
N LEU A 244 -10.52 5.33 12.73
CA LEU A 244 -9.14 4.98 12.39
C LEU A 244 -9.09 4.19 11.07
N ILE A 245 -8.24 4.62 10.14
CA ILE A 245 -8.05 3.98 8.84
C ILE A 245 -6.60 3.51 8.71
N ASN A 246 -6.39 2.20 8.56
CA ASN A 246 -5.08 1.62 8.30
C ASN A 246 -4.97 1.12 6.86
N ILE A 247 -4.21 1.85 6.04
CA ILE A 247 -3.83 1.45 4.66
C ILE A 247 -2.31 1.31 4.53
N ALA A 248 -1.60 1.30 5.63
CA ALA A 248 -0.14 1.22 5.70
C ALA A 248 0.33 -0.23 5.70
N ARG A 249 0.43 -0.84 6.87
CA ARG A 249 0.70 -2.25 7.16
C ARG A 249 -0.02 -2.67 8.44
N GLY A 250 -0.45 -3.92 8.53
CA GLY A 250 -1.11 -4.47 9.73
C GLY A 250 -0.36 -4.14 11.01
N PRO A 251 0.91 -4.55 11.14
CA PRO A 251 1.67 -4.40 12.38
C PRO A 251 1.97 -2.93 12.81
N VAL A 252 1.54 -1.92 12.07
CA VAL A 252 1.64 -0.51 12.50
C VAL A 252 0.56 -0.18 13.53
N VAL A 253 -0.57 -0.87 13.50
CA VAL A 253 -1.74 -0.66 14.36
C VAL A 253 -2.00 -1.92 15.17
N ASP A 254 -2.18 -1.81 16.48
CA ASP A 254 -2.64 -2.92 17.31
C ASP A 254 -4.14 -3.17 17.07
N ALA A 255 -4.44 -4.14 16.20
CA ALA A 255 -5.81 -4.50 15.84
C ALA A 255 -6.63 -5.01 17.04
N ALA A 256 -6.00 -5.62 18.03
CA ALA A 256 -6.68 -6.08 19.25
C ALA A 256 -7.06 -4.89 20.16
N ALA A 257 -6.18 -3.88 20.27
CA ALA A 257 -6.51 -2.64 20.96
C ALA A 257 -7.65 -1.89 20.25
N VAL A 258 -7.58 -1.76 18.92
CA VAL A 258 -8.68 -1.17 18.12
C VAL A 258 -10.00 -1.88 18.40
N ARG A 259 -10.02 -3.22 18.41
CA ARG A 259 -11.22 -3.99 18.70
C ARG A 259 -11.78 -3.66 20.10
N ARG A 260 -10.94 -3.58 21.12
CA ARG A 260 -11.39 -3.21 22.48
C ARG A 260 -12.05 -1.82 22.51
N HIS A 261 -11.43 -0.83 21.85
CA HIS A 261 -11.99 0.53 21.78
C HIS A 261 -13.33 0.58 21.02
N LEU A 262 -13.47 -0.20 19.94
CA LEU A 262 -14.75 -0.33 19.21
C LEU A 262 -15.85 -0.93 20.10
N ASP A 263 -15.53 -2.01 20.81
CA ASP A 263 -16.48 -2.71 21.69
C ASP A 263 -16.88 -1.87 22.90
N GLN A 264 -15.95 -1.07 23.45
CA GLN A 264 -16.19 -0.14 24.57
C GLN A 264 -16.91 1.15 24.13
N GLY A 265 -16.97 1.42 22.83
CA GLY A 265 -17.56 2.67 22.30
C GLY A 265 -16.67 3.89 22.49
N THR A 266 -15.38 3.71 22.73
CA THR A 266 -14.37 4.78 22.81
C THR A 266 -13.67 5.05 21.47
N LEU A 267 -14.10 4.36 20.41
CA LEU A 267 -13.78 4.62 19.00
C LEU A 267 -15.03 4.40 18.15
N GLY A 268 -15.33 5.35 17.26
CA GLY A 268 -16.53 5.35 16.44
C GLY A 268 -16.51 4.34 15.28
N GLY A 269 -15.31 4.06 14.74
CA GLY A 269 -15.15 3.12 13.63
C GLY A 269 -13.70 2.82 13.31
N ALA A 270 -13.49 1.73 12.55
CA ALA A 270 -12.18 1.40 12.01
C ALA A 270 -12.27 0.86 10.58
N ALA A 271 -11.31 1.19 9.73
CA ALA A 271 -11.12 0.57 8.43
C ALA A 271 -9.71 0.00 8.31
N ALA A 272 -9.59 -1.19 7.75
CA ALA A 272 -8.30 -1.81 7.48
C ALA A 272 -8.28 -2.50 6.11
N ASP A 273 -7.27 -2.15 5.31
CA ASP A 273 -6.97 -2.85 4.05
C ASP A 273 -5.78 -3.82 4.22
N VAL A 274 -5.11 -3.78 5.37
CA VAL A 274 -3.88 -4.52 5.66
C VAL A 274 -3.93 -5.20 7.02
N PHE A 275 -3.22 -6.34 7.15
CA PHE A 275 -3.31 -7.21 8.31
C PHE A 275 -1.92 -7.68 8.76
N ASP A 276 -1.81 -8.22 9.98
CA ASP A 276 -0.55 -8.70 10.55
C ASP A 276 0.04 -9.86 9.74
N HIS A 277 -0.83 -10.72 9.23
CA HIS A 277 -0.48 -11.75 8.24
C HIS A 277 -1.50 -11.74 7.10
N GLU A 278 -1.04 -12.01 5.91
CA GLU A 278 -1.85 -12.00 4.69
C GLU A 278 -1.55 -13.24 3.82
N PRO A 279 -2.59 -13.97 3.36
CA PRO A 279 -4.03 -13.76 3.56
C PRO A 279 -4.47 -13.88 5.01
N CYS A 280 -5.38 -13.01 5.47
CA CYS A 280 -5.90 -12.98 6.83
C CYS A 280 -7.37 -13.46 6.87
N THR A 281 -7.66 -14.38 7.78
CA THR A 281 -9.01 -14.93 8.00
C THR A 281 -9.44 -14.89 9.46
N ASP A 282 -8.65 -14.26 10.34
CA ASP A 282 -8.80 -14.28 11.79
C ASP A 282 -8.43 -12.94 12.46
N SER A 283 -8.55 -11.83 11.73
CA SER A 283 -8.32 -10.50 12.32
C SER A 283 -9.23 -10.25 13.52
N PRO A 284 -8.73 -9.66 14.62
CA PRO A 284 -9.55 -9.23 15.75
C PRO A 284 -10.70 -8.30 15.36
N LEU A 285 -10.59 -7.59 14.23
CA LEU A 285 -11.62 -6.68 13.74
C LEU A 285 -12.80 -7.38 13.05
N MET A 286 -12.67 -8.64 12.68
CA MET A 286 -13.75 -9.40 12.06
C MET A 286 -14.93 -9.55 13.00
N GLY A 287 -16.15 -9.47 12.45
CA GLY A 287 -17.40 -9.54 13.21
C GLY A 287 -17.77 -8.25 13.96
N SER A 288 -16.98 -7.17 13.87
CA SER A 288 -17.38 -5.86 14.38
C SER A 288 -18.19 -5.10 13.32
N GLU A 289 -19.42 -4.67 13.67
CA GLU A 289 -20.25 -3.83 12.79
C GLU A 289 -19.68 -2.41 12.60
N LYS A 290 -18.71 -2.01 13.44
CA LYS A 290 -18.01 -0.73 13.36
C LYS A 290 -16.70 -0.84 12.55
N ALA A 291 -16.37 -2.02 12.00
CA ALA A 291 -15.16 -2.23 11.22
C ALA A 291 -15.48 -2.47 9.73
N VAL A 292 -14.70 -1.86 8.85
CA VAL A 292 -14.72 -2.11 7.40
C VAL A 292 -13.37 -2.69 6.98
N LEU A 293 -13.40 -3.90 6.41
CA LEU A 293 -12.19 -4.64 6.07
C LEU A 293 -12.15 -4.92 4.58
N THR A 294 -10.99 -4.72 3.96
CA THR A 294 -10.76 -5.07 2.55
C THR A 294 -9.43 -5.85 2.41
N PRO A 295 -9.33 -6.81 1.47
CA PRO A 295 -8.23 -7.78 1.43
C PRO A 295 -7.02 -7.23 0.65
N HIS A 296 -6.36 -6.18 1.16
CA HIS A 296 -5.18 -5.49 0.59
C HIS A 296 -5.40 -5.06 -0.87
N THR A 297 -6.53 -4.41 -1.11
CA THR A 297 -6.99 -4.01 -2.45
C THR A 297 -7.00 -2.51 -2.70
N ALA A 298 -6.56 -1.70 -1.75
CA ALA A 298 -6.58 -0.24 -1.88
C ALA A 298 -5.88 0.27 -3.16
N SER A 299 -4.82 -0.41 -3.61
CA SER A 299 -4.15 -0.09 -4.88
C SER A 299 -4.72 -0.83 -6.09
N PHE A 300 -5.68 -1.75 -5.91
CA PHE A 300 -6.04 -2.76 -6.91
C PHE A 300 -7.19 -2.28 -7.81
N THR A 301 -6.95 -1.25 -8.63
CA THR A 301 -7.86 -0.85 -9.71
C THR A 301 -7.34 -1.39 -11.05
N LYS A 302 -8.24 -1.58 -12.04
CA LYS A 302 -7.84 -2.03 -13.40
C LYS A 302 -6.71 -1.18 -13.97
N ARG A 303 -6.82 0.14 -13.89
CA ARG A 303 -5.83 1.10 -14.38
C ARG A 303 -4.48 0.96 -13.64
N ASN A 304 -4.50 0.82 -12.32
CA ASN A 304 -3.27 0.75 -11.53
C ASN A 304 -2.56 -0.59 -11.67
N ALA A 305 -3.32 -1.69 -11.78
CA ALA A 305 -2.73 -3.00 -12.02
C ALA A 305 -1.86 -3.00 -13.28
N ALA A 306 -2.36 -2.44 -14.37
CA ALA A 306 -1.61 -2.27 -15.61
C ALA A 306 -0.43 -1.30 -15.43
N GLY A 307 -0.64 -0.15 -14.81
CA GLY A 307 0.40 0.86 -14.55
C GLY A 307 1.58 0.32 -13.73
N MET A 308 1.31 -0.47 -12.69
CA MET A 308 2.36 -1.13 -11.90
C MET A 308 3.18 -2.12 -12.72
N ASN A 309 2.55 -2.92 -13.59
CA ASN A 309 3.24 -3.88 -14.43
C ASN A 309 4.17 -3.16 -15.43
N ILE A 310 3.65 -2.13 -16.10
CA ILE A 310 4.43 -1.31 -17.04
C ILE A 310 5.59 -0.64 -16.30
N ARG A 311 5.36 -0.04 -15.14
CA ARG A 311 6.43 0.64 -14.39
C ARG A 311 7.48 -0.34 -13.90
N ALA A 312 7.10 -1.52 -13.42
CA ALA A 312 8.03 -2.56 -12.99
C ALA A 312 8.93 -3.01 -14.15
N ALA A 313 8.37 -3.25 -15.33
CA ALA A 313 9.13 -3.60 -16.53
C ALA A 313 10.08 -2.47 -16.95
N ARG A 314 9.60 -1.22 -16.96
CA ARG A 314 10.43 -0.05 -17.26
C ARG A 314 11.58 0.14 -16.27
N ASN A 315 11.36 -0.08 -14.97
CA ASN A 315 12.41 -0.02 -13.97
C ASN A 315 13.59 -0.94 -14.34
N ILE A 316 13.32 -2.20 -14.68
CA ILE A 316 14.35 -3.15 -15.10
C ILE A 316 15.02 -2.70 -16.42
N ALA A 317 14.24 -2.25 -17.40
CA ALA A 317 14.76 -1.80 -18.68
C ALA A 317 15.66 -0.55 -18.55
N GLU A 318 15.22 0.43 -17.76
CA GLU A 318 15.96 1.67 -17.46
C GLU A 318 17.21 1.39 -16.63
N TRP A 319 17.11 0.47 -15.64
CA TRP A 319 18.28 0.01 -14.88
C TRP A 319 19.36 -0.59 -15.78
N ALA A 320 18.97 -1.48 -16.69
CA ALA A 320 19.91 -2.11 -17.60
C ALA A 320 20.59 -1.12 -18.56
N ARG A 321 19.90 -0.03 -18.92
CA ARG A 321 20.44 1.06 -19.78
C ARG A 321 21.20 2.12 -18.98
N GLY A 322 21.21 2.09 -17.66
CA GLY A 322 21.80 3.14 -16.81
C GLY A 322 21.01 4.46 -16.81
N THR A 323 19.73 4.44 -17.15
CA THR A 323 18.87 5.63 -17.28
C THR A 323 17.76 5.68 -16.20
N LEU A 324 17.84 4.82 -15.19
CA LEU A 324 16.86 4.73 -14.13
C LEU A 324 16.80 6.00 -13.29
N ASP A 325 15.60 6.58 -13.16
CA ASP A 325 15.37 7.73 -12.27
C ASP A 325 15.54 7.28 -10.80
N PRO A 326 16.40 7.97 -10.00
CA PRO A 326 16.66 7.65 -8.59
C PRO A 326 15.42 7.58 -7.70
N LYS A 327 14.32 8.22 -8.04
CA LYS A 327 13.07 8.19 -7.27
C LYS A 327 12.45 6.80 -7.18
N TYR A 328 12.79 5.90 -8.12
CA TYR A 328 12.32 4.51 -8.11
C TYR A 328 13.21 3.57 -7.30
N VAL A 329 14.43 4.01 -6.97
CA VAL A 329 15.40 3.23 -6.20
C VAL A 329 15.07 3.33 -4.71
N VAL A 330 15.10 2.18 -4.02
CA VAL A 330 15.03 2.11 -2.56
C VAL A 330 16.43 2.41 -2.00
N LYS A 331 16.51 3.43 -1.14
CA LYS A 331 17.76 3.85 -0.51
C LYS A 331 17.96 3.17 0.83
#